data_8200c761f4dd07851bcc25dbcfbbccfe
#
_entry.id   8200c761f4dd07851bcc25dbcfbbccfe
#
_cell.length_a   1.000
_cell.length_b   1.000
_cell.length_c   1.000
_cell.angle_alpha   90.00
_cell.angle_beta   90.00
_cell.angle_gamma   90.00
#
_symmetry.space_group_name_H-M   'P 1'
#
loop_
_entity.id
_entity.type
_entity.pdbx_description
1 polymer ?
#
loop_
_entity_poly.entity_id
_entity_poly.type
_entity_poly.pdbx_seq_one_letter_code
_entity_poly.pdbx_strand_id
1 'polypeptide(L)'
;MNEKTQQQIRTIILEVRGIYESYRSKNTWTTHQDIIGLGILISCQALLIGLGYAWFIGFFPTWLTIVSIAFITSILHELEHDLIHDLYFKRIPLLYHCMMLGVYIFRPISLNPWIRKYWHHFHHQHSGMPFDIEERGITNGDRLSLLRLLVLPDLLLSGILRIPRLRKEILIEYNKGNLSKNDMRLIIRTVLLGLLPFGVPLTILWYAFVVIHLLHWIGYPLAQFDLLLQWIEPLMVLLVIPNLIRQFALHFVSSNMHYMGDVEAGNVIQQVQVFTPWWSIPLQWFCFFFGATHAIHHFVVNEPFYLRQLTRKAAQDVLIENGIRMNDVKSLRFSNRYHHTKNY
;
A
#
# COMPACT_ATOMS: atom_id res chain seq x y z
N MET A 1 10.23 13.59 -22.40
CA MET A 1 11.22 13.99 -21.37
C MET A 1 12.49 14.50 -22.06
N ASN A 2 13.03 15.66 -21.65
CA ASN A 2 14.24 16.26 -22.24
C ASN A 2 15.53 15.64 -21.63
N GLU A 3 16.68 15.84 -22.33
CA GLU A 3 17.99 15.30 -21.90
C GLU A 3 18.43 15.79 -20.51
N LYS A 4 18.16 17.03 -20.17
CA LYS A 4 18.48 17.62 -18.86
C LYS A 4 17.79 16.88 -17.74
N THR A 5 16.49 16.59 -17.88
CA THR A 5 15.72 15.83 -16.90
C THR A 5 16.21 14.38 -16.78
N GLN A 6 16.55 13.75 -17.91
CA GLN A 6 17.14 12.40 -17.88
C GLN A 6 18.47 12.37 -17.14
N GLN A 7 19.34 13.35 -17.38
CA GLN A 7 20.61 13.47 -16.68
C GLN A 7 20.39 13.68 -15.17
N GLN A 8 19.44 14.53 -14.78
CA GLN A 8 19.11 14.77 -13.38
C GLN A 8 18.62 13.49 -12.68
N ILE A 9 17.72 12.71 -13.31
CA ILE A 9 17.27 11.43 -12.78
C ILE A 9 18.44 10.46 -12.60
N ARG A 10 19.36 10.38 -13.56
CA ARG A 10 20.57 9.54 -13.45
C ARG A 10 21.45 9.97 -12.28
N THR A 11 21.64 11.26 -12.08
CA THR A 11 22.41 11.80 -10.96
C THR A 11 21.79 11.40 -9.62
N ILE A 12 20.49 11.59 -9.45
CA ILE A 12 19.75 11.16 -8.25
C ILE A 12 19.95 9.66 -7.98
N ILE A 13 19.79 8.82 -9.02
CA ILE A 13 19.96 7.36 -8.88
C ILE A 13 21.38 7.02 -8.42
N LEU A 14 22.41 7.65 -8.97
CA LEU A 14 23.80 7.39 -8.60
C LEU A 14 24.10 7.84 -7.17
N GLU A 15 23.66 9.03 -6.78
CA GLU A 15 23.85 9.54 -5.42
C GLU A 15 23.15 8.69 -4.37
N VAL A 16 21.88 8.33 -4.61
CA VAL A 16 21.12 7.46 -3.69
C VAL A 16 21.74 6.06 -3.61
N ARG A 17 22.22 5.48 -4.72
CA ARG A 17 22.96 4.21 -4.69
C ARG A 17 24.24 4.30 -3.89
N GLY A 18 25.00 5.39 -4.06
CA GLY A 18 26.21 5.64 -3.28
C GLY A 18 25.96 5.67 -1.76
N ILE A 19 24.81 6.22 -1.33
CA ILE A 19 24.39 6.18 0.08
C ILE A 19 24.19 4.72 0.54
N TYR A 20 23.50 3.89 -0.23
CA TYR A 20 23.29 2.47 0.13
C TYR A 20 24.60 1.68 0.14
N GLU A 21 25.45 1.86 -0.86
CA GLU A 21 26.76 1.20 -0.92
C GLU A 21 27.64 1.59 0.27
N SER A 22 27.68 2.88 0.60
CA SER A 22 28.40 3.38 1.78
C SER A 22 27.83 2.80 3.09
N TYR A 23 26.51 2.65 3.21
CA TYR A 23 25.91 2.03 4.38
C TYR A 23 26.24 0.55 4.46
N ARG A 24 26.14 -0.20 3.35
CA ARG A 24 26.44 -1.64 3.26
C ARG A 24 27.90 -1.93 3.56
N SER A 25 28.84 -1.11 3.09
CA SER A 25 30.27 -1.29 3.35
C SER A 25 30.63 -1.17 4.84
N LYS A 26 29.86 -0.38 5.59
CA LYS A 26 30.03 -0.20 7.04
C LYS A 26 29.25 -1.22 7.87
N ASN A 27 28.27 -1.91 7.26
CA ASN A 27 27.32 -2.78 7.97
C ASN A 27 27.18 -4.13 7.25
N THR A 28 28.13 -5.04 7.49
CA THR A 28 28.23 -6.33 6.82
C THR A 28 27.02 -7.24 6.98
N TRP A 29 26.21 -7.08 8.06
CA TRP A 29 24.96 -7.81 8.25
C TRP A 29 23.98 -7.63 7.10
N THR A 30 24.03 -6.51 6.37
CA THR A 30 23.16 -6.21 5.22
C THR A 30 23.39 -7.14 4.03
N THR A 31 24.47 -7.92 4.01
CA THR A 31 24.73 -8.95 2.97
C THR A 31 23.82 -10.16 3.10
N HIS A 32 23.21 -10.38 4.28
CA HIS A 32 22.30 -11.49 4.58
C HIS A 32 20.82 -11.13 4.32
N GLN A 33 20.54 -10.43 3.24
CA GLN A 33 19.22 -9.86 2.93
C GLN A 33 18.09 -10.88 2.98
N ASP A 34 18.26 -12.07 2.41
CA ASP A 34 17.27 -13.14 2.41
C ASP A 34 16.91 -13.60 3.83
N ILE A 35 17.92 -13.78 4.69
CA ILE A 35 17.74 -14.22 6.08
C ILE A 35 17.06 -13.13 6.90
N ILE A 36 17.41 -11.86 6.67
CA ILE A 36 16.78 -10.73 7.34
C ILE A 36 15.29 -10.66 6.98
N GLY A 37 14.95 -10.75 5.69
CA GLY A 37 13.56 -10.74 5.23
C GLY A 37 12.75 -11.88 5.83
N LEU A 38 13.30 -13.08 5.87
CA LEU A 38 12.68 -14.25 6.51
C LEU A 38 12.54 -14.05 8.02
N GLY A 39 13.57 -13.53 8.68
CA GLY A 39 13.55 -13.22 10.11
C GLY A 39 12.46 -12.19 10.47
N ILE A 40 12.30 -11.13 9.66
CA ILE A 40 11.22 -10.15 9.83
C ILE A 40 9.85 -10.84 9.70
N LEU A 41 9.66 -11.67 8.68
CA LEU A 41 8.40 -12.41 8.49
C LEU A 41 8.06 -13.25 9.72
N ILE A 42 8.98 -14.13 10.15
CA ILE A 42 8.77 -15.03 11.29
C ILE A 42 8.51 -14.24 12.56
N SER A 43 9.28 -13.18 12.81
CA SER A 43 9.08 -12.33 14.00
C SER A 43 7.72 -11.65 14.00
N CYS A 44 7.28 -11.08 12.86
CA CYS A 44 5.96 -10.49 12.75
C CYS A 44 4.85 -11.53 12.98
N GLN A 45 4.98 -12.73 12.39
CA GLN A 45 3.99 -13.81 12.57
C GLN A 45 3.92 -14.28 14.02
N ALA A 46 5.07 -14.47 14.68
CA ALA A 46 5.12 -14.86 16.09
C ALA A 46 4.47 -13.79 16.99
N LEU A 47 4.73 -12.51 16.74
CA LEU A 47 4.11 -11.40 17.46
C LEU A 47 2.59 -11.35 17.22
N LEU A 48 2.12 -11.53 16.00
CA LEU A 48 0.69 -11.54 15.67
C LEU A 48 -0.04 -12.69 16.35
N ILE A 49 0.53 -13.89 16.34
CA ILE A 49 0.00 -15.06 17.03
C ILE A 49 0.00 -14.83 18.55
N GLY A 50 1.10 -14.31 19.11
CA GLY A 50 1.21 -13.98 20.52
C GLY A 50 0.20 -12.94 20.99
N LEU A 51 -0.02 -11.87 20.20
CA LEU A 51 -1.07 -10.88 20.48
C LEU A 51 -2.47 -11.47 20.42
N GLY A 52 -2.75 -12.32 19.44
CA GLY A 52 -4.03 -13.03 19.34
C GLY A 52 -4.27 -13.93 20.54
N TYR A 53 -3.28 -14.68 20.98
CA TYR A 53 -3.35 -15.50 22.19
C TYR A 53 -3.55 -14.65 23.45
N ALA A 54 -2.78 -13.56 23.62
CA ALA A 54 -2.90 -12.67 24.77
C ALA A 54 -4.28 -12.00 24.86
N TRP A 55 -4.87 -11.64 23.72
CA TRP A 55 -6.25 -11.16 23.66
C TRP A 55 -7.25 -12.25 24.03
N PHE A 56 -7.08 -13.46 23.50
CA PHE A 56 -7.98 -14.59 23.75
C PHE A 56 -8.08 -14.96 25.23
N ILE A 57 -6.95 -14.88 25.97
CA ILE A 57 -6.92 -15.13 27.42
C ILE A 57 -7.29 -13.89 28.26
N GLY A 58 -7.71 -12.79 27.64
CA GLY A 58 -8.10 -11.55 28.32
C GLY A 58 -6.95 -10.71 28.88
N PHE A 59 -5.69 -11.00 28.51
CA PHE A 59 -4.50 -10.26 28.98
C PHE A 59 -4.40 -8.88 28.33
N PHE A 60 -4.72 -8.75 27.04
CA PHE A 60 -4.76 -7.48 26.34
C PHE A 60 -6.18 -7.02 26.03
N PRO A 61 -6.50 -5.73 26.22
CA PRO A 61 -7.79 -5.18 25.81
C PRO A 61 -7.89 -5.14 24.27
N THR A 62 -9.09 -5.29 23.76
CA THR A 62 -9.37 -5.39 22.32
C THR A 62 -8.78 -4.24 21.50
N TRP A 63 -8.92 -2.99 21.97
CA TRP A 63 -8.40 -1.82 21.25
C TRP A 63 -6.86 -1.85 21.09
N LEU A 64 -6.13 -2.26 22.14
CA LEU A 64 -4.67 -2.35 22.11
C LEU A 64 -4.22 -3.46 21.16
N THR A 65 -4.92 -4.59 21.16
CA THR A 65 -4.68 -5.70 20.23
C THR A 65 -4.87 -5.26 18.79
N ILE A 66 -5.97 -4.57 18.48
CA ILE A 66 -6.26 -4.04 17.13
C ILE A 66 -5.15 -3.08 16.67
N VAL A 67 -4.77 -2.11 17.50
CA VAL A 67 -3.76 -1.10 17.16
C VAL A 67 -2.39 -1.77 16.95
N SER A 68 -2.01 -2.70 17.83
CA SER A 68 -0.73 -3.42 17.72
C SER A 68 -0.66 -4.29 16.47
N ILE A 69 -1.73 -5.03 16.14
CA ILE A 69 -1.81 -5.83 14.92
C ILE A 69 -1.76 -4.93 13.69
N ALA A 70 -2.47 -3.80 13.67
CA ALA A 70 -2.44 -2.85 12.56
C ALA A 70 -1.02 -2.34 12.29
N PHE A 71 -0.25 -2.05 13.35
CA PHE A 71 1.15 -1.66 13.22
C PHE A 71 2.02 -2.79 12.67
N ILE A 72 1.94 -4.01 13.22
CA ILE A 72 2.77 -5.13 12.78
C ILE A 72 2.45 -5.52 11.33
N THR A 73 1.18 -5.51 10.95
CA THR A 73 0.77 -5.80 9.57
C THR A 73 1.21 -4.73 8.57
N SER A 74 1.55 -3.51 9.04
CA SER A 74 2.18 -2.50 8.18
C SER A 74 3.63 -2.86 7.82
N ILE A 75 4.37 -3.52 8.71
CA ILE A 75 5.70 -4.07 8.41
C ILE A 75 5.58 -5.19 7.37
N LEU A 76 4.58 -6.06 7.51
CA LEU A 76 4.32 -7.10 6.51
C LEU A 76 3.92 -6.52 5.15
N HIS A 77 3.36 -5.31 5.09
CA HIS A 77 3.10 -4.62 3.81
C HIS A 77 4.42 -4.23 3.12
N GLU A 78 5.36 -3.65 3.85
CA GLU A 78 6.67 -3.30 3.29
C GLU A 78 7.44 -4.56 2.83
N LEU A 79 7.35 -5.65 3.60
CA LEU A 79 7.94 -6.92 3.22
C LEU A 79 7.29 -7.50 1.95
N GLU A 80 5.95 -7.42 1.79
CA GLU A 80 5.28 -7.81 0.54
C GLU A 80 5.74 -6.95 -0.63
N HIS A 81 5.87 -5.66 -0.43
CA HIS A 81 6.32 -4.72 -1.45
C HIS A 81 7.73 -5.09 -1.96
N ASP A 82 8.64 -5.44 -1.06
CA ASP A 82 9.95 -5.93 -1.42
C ASP A 82 9.91 -7.32 -2.13
N LEU A 83 9.02 -8.23 -1.68
CA LEU A 83 8.78 -9.52 -2.35
C LEU A 83 8.26 -9.33 -3.78
N ILE A 84 7.37 -8.37 -4.01
CA ILE A 84 6.89 -8.01 -5.35
C ILE A 84 8.06 -7.63 -6.28
N HIS A 85 9.10 -6.98 -5.75
CA HIS A 85 10.33 -6.64 -6.46
C HIS A 85 11.38 -7.75 -6.50
N ASP A 86 11.03 -8.98 -6.10
CA ASP A 86 11.95 -10.15 -6.10
C ASP A 86 13.22 -9.92 -5.25
N LEU A 87 13.12 -9.19 -4.14
CA LEU A 87 14.28 -8.87 -3.31
C LEU A 87 14.71 -10.02 -2.38
N TYR A 88 13.85 -11.01 -2.16
CA TYR A 88 14.14 -12.15 -1.26
C TYR A 88 13.97 -13.48 -1.98
N PHE A 89 14.87 -14.40 -1.74
CA PHE A 89 14.86 -15.79 -2.24
C PHE A 89 14.50 -15.94 -3.73
N LYS A 90 14.92 -14.99 -4.55
CA LYS A 90 14.65 -14.97 -6.00
C LYS A 90 15.03 -16.30 -6.69
N ARG A 91 16.07 -16.98 -6.19
CA ARG A 91 16.59 -18.25 -6.76
C ARG A 91 15.93 -19.50 -6.15
N ILE A 92 15.08 -19.34 -5.13
CA ILE A 92 14.42 -20.44 -4.43
C ILE A 92 12.90 -20.20 -4.46
N PRO A 93 12.21 -20.56 -5.58
CA PRO A 93 10.79 -20.22 -5.78
C PRO A 93 9.88 -20.68 -4.64
N LEU A 94 10.16 -21.85 -4.06
CA LEU A 94 9.34 -22.37 -2.96
C LEU A 94 9.35 -21.41 -1.76
N LEU A 95 10.54 -20.98 -1.31
CA LEU A 95 10.66 -20.04 -0.17
C LEU A 95 10.05 -18.67 -0.51
N TYR A 96 10.29 -18.18 -1.72
CA TYR A 96 9.66 -16.96 -2.19
C TYR A 96 8.11 -17.02 -2.09
N HIS A 97 7.49 -18.09 -2.59
CA HIS A 97 6.05 -18.25 -2.53
C HIS A 97 5.53 -18.52 -1.11
N CYS A 98 6.29 -19.21 -0.26
CA CYS A 98 5.98 -19.38 1.16
C CYS A 98 5.98 -18.02 1.89
N MET A 99 6.98 -17.16 1.64
CA MET A 99 7.01 -15.82 2.21
C MET A 99 5.84 -14.97 1.71
N MET A 100 5.55 -15.01 0.40
CA MET A 100 4.42 -14.28 -0.19
C MET A 100 3.08 -14.73 0.44
N LEU A 101 2.88 -16.03 0.62
CA LEU A 101 1.70 -16.56 1.32
C LEU A 101 1.68 -16.14 2.79
N GLY A 102 2.83 -16.19 3.46
CA GLY A 102 2.97 -15.80 4.86
C GLY A 102 2.58 -14.35 5.13
N VAL A 103 2.94 -13.41 4.25
CA VAL A 103 2.50 -12.02 4.36
C VAL A 103 1.03 -11.84 4.03
N TYR A 104 0.48 -12.64 3.11
CA TYR A 104 -0.91 -12.54 2.65
C TYR A 104 -1.91 -13.04 3.69
N ILE A 105 -1.63 -14.13 4.38
CA ILE A 105 -2.55 -14.72 5.39
C ILE A 105 -2.88 -13.71 6.49
N PHE A 106 -1.94 -12.89 6.92
CA PHE A 106 -2.16 -11.87 7.96
C PHE A 106 -2.69 -10.54 7.41
N ARG A 107 -2.82 -10.44 6.07
CA ARG A 107 -3.37 -9.27 5.38
C ARG A 107 -4.47 -9.67 4.38
N PRO A 108 -5.46 -10.45 4.83
CA PRO A 108 -6.36 -11.20 3.95
C PRO A 108 -7.35 -10.34 3.17
N ILE A 109 -7.62 -9.09 3.60
CA ILE A 109 -8.50 -8.15 2.88
C ILE A 109 -7.75 -7.27 1.88
N SER A 110 -6.43 -7.49 1.72
CA SER A 110 -5.62 -6.82 0.69
C SER A 110 -5.80 -7.49 -0.67
N LEU A 111 -5.39 -6.80 -1.73
CA LEU A 111 -5.30 -7.39 -3.06
C LEU A 111 -4.35 -8.60 -3.05
N ASN A 112 -4.74 -9.68 -3.73
CA ASN A 112 -3.92 -10.88 -3.89
C ASN A 112 -2.51 -10.49 -4.40
N PRO A 113 -1.43 -10.83 -3.66
CA PRO A 113 -0.10 -10.28 -3.93
C PRO A 113 0.50 -10.73 -5.28
N TRP A 114 0.10 -11.90 -5.81
CA TRP A 114 0.53 -12.34 -7.15
C TRP A 114 -0.13 -11.52 -8.27
N ILE A 115 -1.36 -11.04 -8.07
CA ILE A 115 -2.04 -10.12 -8.98
C ILE A 115 -1.46 -8.72 -8.81
N ARG A 116 -1.25 -8.28 -7.57
CA ARG A 116 -0.67 -6.97 -7.26
C ARG A 116 0.73 -6.81 -7.84
N LYS A 117 1.56 -7.86 -7.83
CA LYS A 117 2.91 -7.86 -8.42
C LYS A 117 2.90 -7.32 -9.86
N TYR A 118 1.96 -7.77 -10.68
CA TYR A 118 1.86 -7.27 -12.05
C TYR A 118 1.51 -5.78 -12.08
N TRP A 119 0.48 -5.36 -11.33
CA TRP A 119 0.05 -3.96 -11.32
C TRP A 119 1.10 -3.03 -10.76
N HIS A 120 1.87 -3.49 -9.79
CA HIS A 120 2.95 -2.72 -9.20
C HIS A 120 4.12 -2.50 -10.19
N HIS A 121 4.49 -3.52 -10.96
CA HIS A 121 5.46 -3.34 -12.04
C HIS A 121 4.94 -2.45 -13.16
N PHE A 122 3.65 -2.55 -13.50
CA PHE A 122 2.99 -1.68 -14.44
C PHE A 122 2.96 -0.22 -13.94
N HIS A 123 2.69 -0.02 -12.65
CA HIS A 123 2.75 1.28 -11.99
C HIS A 123 4.14 1.93 -12.11
N HIS A 124 5.22 1.21 -11.84
CA HIS A 124 6.57 1.77 -12.00
C HIS A 124 6.88 2.24 -13.44
N GLN A 125 6.29 1.59 -14.45
CA GLN A 125 6.46 1.97 -15.85
C GLN A 125 5.59 3.17 -16.25
N HIS A 126 4.42 3.31 -15.62
CA HIS A 126 3.37 4.24 -16.03
C HIS A 126 2.88 5.16 -14.90
N SER A 127 3.68 5.32 -13.85
CA SER A 127 3.32 6.12 -12.68
C SER A 127 2.83 7.51 -13.08
N GLY A 128 1.71 7.91 -12.50
CA GLY A 128 1.06 9.20 -12.72
C GLY A 128 0.26 9.30 -14.01
N MET A 129 0.24 8.27 -14.87
CA MET A 129 -0.57 8.27 -16.07
C MET A 129 -2.04 7.93 -15.75
N PRO A 130 -3.03 8.44 -16.54
CA PRO A 130 -4.45 8.16 -16.31
C PRO A 130 -4.83 6.67 -16.32
N PHE A 131 -4.01 5.85 -16.94
CA PHE A 131 -4.18 4.40 -17.05
C PHE A 131 -3.34 3.59 -16.04
N ASP A 132 -2.73 4.25 -15.07
CA ASP A 132 -2.09 3.59 -13.93
C ASP A 132 -3.14 2.97 -13.01
N ILE A 133 -3.39 1.66 -13.22
CA ILE A 133 -4.50 0.95 -12.58
C ILE A 133 -4.28 0.77 -11.08
N GLU A 134 -3.03 0.61 -10.62
CA GLU A 134 -2.75 0.49 -9.18
C GLU A 134 -3.15 1.78 -8.46
N GLU A 135 -2.71 2.93 -8.95
CA GLU A 135 -3.02 4.23 -8.37
C GLU A 135 -4.52 4.57 -8.49
N ARG A 136 -5.15 4.26 -9.62
CA ARG A 136 -6.59 4.43 -9.77
C ARG A 136 -7.38 3.54 -8.82
N GLY A 137 -6.88 2.34 -8.54
CA GLY A 137 -7.46 1.40 -7.56
C GLY A 137 -7.54 1.99 -6.15
N ILE A 138 -6.50 2.70 -5.73
CA ILE A 138 -6.39 3.34 -4.40
C ILE A 138 -6.87 4.80 -4.36
N THR A 139 -7.69 5.22 -5.31
CA THR A 139 -8.32 6.56 -5.39
C THR A 139 -7.43 7.72 -5.82
N ASN A 140 -6.20 7.51 -6.25
CA ASN A 140 -5.36 8.59 -6.76
C ASN A 140 -6.02 9.26 -7.98
N GLY A 141 -5.94 10.57 -8.07
CA GLY A 141 -6.63 11.38 -9.07
C GLY A 141 -8.12 11.65 -8.78
N ASP A 142 -8.69 11.10 -7.70
CA ASP A 142 -10.04 11.47 -7.26
C ASP A 142 -10.00 12.75 -6.40
N ARG A 143 -11.07 13.55 -6.47
CA ARG A 143 -11.21 14.75 -5.60
C ARG A 143 -11.28 14.32 -4.14
N LEU A 144 -10.66 15.10 -3.24
CA LEU A 144 -10.83 14.90 -1.81
C LEU A 144 -12.32 15.06 -1.43
N SER A 145 -12.92 14.00 -0.94
CA SER A 145 -14.34 13.92 -0.60
C SER A 145 -14.57 12.87 0.49
N LEU A 146 -15.73 12.95 1.14
CA LEU A 146 -16.11 11.91 2.10
C LEU A 146 -16.15 10.52 1.46
N LEU A 147 -16.64 10.40 0.22
CA LEU A 147 -16.64 9.14 -0.51
C LEU A 147 -15.21 8.58 -0.69
N ARG A 148 -14.25 9.45 -1.08
CA ARG A 148 -12.85 9.03 -1.19
C ARG A 148 -12.34 8.47 0.13
N LEU A 149 -12.61 9.14 1.26
CA LEU A 149 -12.17 8.68 2.57
C LEU A 149 -12.83 7.37 2.99
N LEU A 150 -14.12 7.19 2.71
CA LEU A 150 -14.87 5.96 3.06
C LEU A 150 -14.38 4.72 2.28
N VAL A 151 -13.96 4.88 1.03
CA VAL A 151 -13.55 3.74 0.21
C VAL A 151 -12.07 3.37 0.36
N LEU A 152 -11.25 4.22 0.98
CA LEU A 152 -9.82 3.94 1.18
C LEU A 152 -9.54 2.66 1.98
N PRO A 153 -10.25 2.36 3.08
CA PRO A 153 -9.99 1.15 3.86
C PRO A 153 -10.57 -0.12 3.24
N ASP A 154 -11.53 0.00 2.33
CA ASP A 154 -12.33 -1.12 1.85
C ASP A 154 -12.31 -1.23 0.33
N LEU A 155 -11.48 -2.14 -0.18
CA LEU A 155 -11.31 -2.37 -1.61
C LEU A 155 -12.58 -2.95 -2.28
N LEU A 156 -13.40 -3.74 -1.56
CA LEU A 156 -14.64 -4.28 -2.10
C LEU A 156 -15.67 -3.16 -2.27
N LEU A 157 -15.86 -2.33 -1.24
CA LEU A 157 -16.73 -1.16 -1.31
C LEU A 157 -16.25 -0.18 -2.37
N SER A 158 -14.94 0.08 -2.43
CA SER A 158 -14.33 0.90 -3.46
C SER A 158 -14.64 0.38 -4.86
N GLY A 159 -14.49 -0.93 -5.07
CA GLY A 159 -14.86 -1.58 -6.31
C GLY A 159 -16.34 -1.34 -6.65
N ILE A 160 -17.25 -1.72 -5.75
CA ILE A 160 -18.71 -1.60 -5.98
C ILE A 160 -19.11 -0.17 -6.33
N LEU A 161 -18.68 0.82 -5.57
CA LEU A 161 -19.11 2.23 -5.76
C LEU A 161 -18.44 2.91 -6.94
N ARG A 162 -17.24 2.48 -7.35
CA ARG A 162 -16.42 3.15 -8.37
C ARG A 162 -16.38 2.41 -9.71
N ILE A 163 -16.83 1.13 -9.78
CA ILE A 163 -16.81 0.32 -11.02
C ILE A 163 -17.37 1.06 -12.24
N PRO A 164 -18.55 1.71 -12.21
CA PRO A 164 -19.09 2.36 -13.40
C PRO A 164 -18.17 3.45 -13.96
N ARG A 165 -17.57 4.24 -13.07
CA ARG A 165 -16.64 5.32 -13.44
C ARG A 165 -15.32 4.73 -13.93
N LEU A 166 -14.71 3.82 -13.17
CA LEU A 166 -13.43 3.20 -13.53
C LEU A 166 -13.52 2.46 -14.85
N ARG A 167 -14.62 1.73 -15.10
CA ARG A 167 -14.86 1.06 -16.37
C ARG A 167 -14.85 2.05 -17.54
N LYS A 168 -15.52 3.21 -17.40
CA LYS A 168 -15.54 4.26 -18.44
C LYS A 168 -14.12 4.79 -18.69
N GLU A 169 -13.37 5.12 -17.65
CA GLU A 169 -12.01 5.63 -17.74
C GLU A 169 -11.08 4.60 -18.42
N ILE A 170 -11.14 3.33 -18.02
CA ILE A 170 -10.35 2.23 -18.58
C ILE A 170 -10.68 2.03 -20.07
N LEU A 171 -11.95 2.06 -20.47
CA LEU A 171 -12.34 1.90 -21.87
C LEU A 171 -11.84 3.08 -22.73
N ILE A 172 -11.84 4.31 -22.21
CA ILE A 172 -11.26 5.46 -22.90
C ILE A 172 -9.77 5.23 -23.16
N GLU A 173 -9.02 4.79 -22.16
CA GLU A 173 -7.57 4.57 -22.29
C GLU A 173 -7.25 3.37 -23.17
N TYR A 174 -8.07 2.32 -23.16
CA TYR A 174 -7.97 1.20 -24.09
C TYR A 174 -8.20 1.63 -25.54
N ASN A 175 -9.23 2.44 -25.80
CA ASN A 175 -9.52 2.96 -27.14
C ASN A 175 -8.45 3.93 -27.67
N LYS A 176 -7.70 4.61 -26.78
CA LYS A 176 -6.51 5.41 -27.13
C LYS A 176 -5.28 4.55 -27.44
N GLY A 177 -5.32 3.26 -27.16
CA GLY A 177 -4.18 2.35 -27.33
C GLY A 177 -3.19 2.34 -26.16
N ASN A 178 -3.51 2.99 -25.04
CA ASN A 178 -2.67 3.02 -23.84
C ASN A 178 -2.71 1.73 -23.02
N LEU A 179 -3.75 0.90 -23.23
CA LEU A 179 -3.89 -0.42 -22.61
C LEU A 179 -3.99 -1.49 -23.68
N SER A 180 -3.29 -2.60 -23.49
CA SER A 180 -3.34 -3.76 -24.39
C SER A 180 -4.53 -4.67 -24.08
N LYS A 181 -4.83 -5.64 -25.01
CA LYS A 181 -5.81 -6.69 -24.74
C LYS A 181 -5.45 -7.55 -23.53
N ASN A 182 -4.15 -7.75 -23.26
CA ASN A 182 -3.69 -8.49 -22.10
C ASN A 182 -3.94 -7.72 -20.81
N ASP A 183 -3.71 -6.41 -20.81
CA ASP A 183 -4.03 -5.55 -19.67
C ASP A 183 -5.53 -5.59 -19.36
N MET A 184 -6.39 -5.52 -20.38
CA MET A 184 -7.83 -5.64 -20.20
C MET A 184 -8.26 -6.98 -19.60
N ARG A 185 -7.66 -8.11 -20.05
CA ARG A 185 -7.92 -9.43 -19.45
C ARG A 185 -7.50 -9.47 -17.98
N LEU A 186 -6.34 -8.87 -17.66
CA LEU A 186 -5.84 -8.83 -16.30
C LEU A 186 -6.68 -7.92 -15.40
N ILE A 187 -7.19 -6.79 -15.91
CA ILE A 187 -8.15 -5.93 -15.20
C ILE A 187 -9.40 -6.73 -14.82
N ILE A 188 -9.98 -7.46 -15.78
CA ILE A 188 -11.15 -8.31 -15.53
C ILE A 188 -10.83 -9.38 -14.46
N ARG A 189 -9.68 -10.06 -14.61
CA ARG A 189 -9.23 -11.06 -13.63
C ARG A 189 -9.04 -10.43 -12.24
N THR A 190 -8.51 -9.24 -12.15
CA THR A 190 -8.32 -8.51 -10.88
C THR A 190 -9.66 -8.18 -10.22
N VAL A 191 -10.62 -7.70 -11.00
CA VAL A 191 -11.97 -7.41 -10.48
C VAL A 191 -12.65 -8.68 -9.96
N LEU A 192 -12.50 -9.81 -10.64
CA LEU A 192 -13.15 -11.07 -10.26
C LEU A 192 -12.42 -11.83 -9.15
N LEU A 193 -11.10 -11.84 -9.17
CA LEU A 193 -10.27 -12.71 -8.34
C LEU A 193 -9.31 -11.97 -7.40
N GLY A 194 -9.18 -10.65 -7.54
CA GLY A 194 -8.16 -9.88 -6.82
C GLY A 194 -8.30 -9.90 -5.30
N LEU A 195 -9.51 -10.07 -4.78
CA LEU A 195 -9.79 -10.19 -3.35
C LEU A 195 -10.05 -11.64 -2.89
N LEU A 196 -9.92 -12.63 -3.79
CA LEU A 196 -10.05 -14.04 -3.41
C LEU A 196 -8.69 -14.64 -3.01
N PRO A 197 -8.69 -15.67 -2.15
CA PRO A 197 -9.87 -16.32 -1.56
C PRO A 197 -10.41 -15.65 -0.28
N PHE A 198 -9.65 -14.77 0.37
CA PHE A 198 -9.95 -14.32 1.74
C PHE A 198 -10.72 -12.99 1.79
N GLY A 199 -10.37 -12.04 0.94
CA GLY A 199 -10.84 -10.66 1.05
C GLY A 199 -12.36 -10.53 0.92
N VAL A 200 -12.97 -11.13 -0.10
CA VAL A 200 -14.44 -11.05 -0.29
C VAL A 200 -15.20 -11.66 0.89
N PRO A 201 -14.94 -12.92 1.31
CA PRO A 201 -15.66 -13.52 2.45
C PRO A 201 -15.51 -12.71 3.74
N LEU A 202 -14.31 -12.28 4.08
CA LEU A 202 -14.06 -11.52 5.31
C LEU A 202 -14.69 -10.13 5.26
N THR A 203 -14.72 -9.48 4.10
CA THR A 203 -15.40 -8.17 3.98
C THR A 203 -16.93 -8.32 4.06
N ILE A 204 -17.51 -9.41 3.55
CA ILE A 204 -18.94 -9.71 3.74
C ILE A 204 -19.25 -9.93 5.23
N LEU A 205 -18.41 -10.69 5.94
CA LEU A 205 -18.55 -10.88 7.37
C LEU A 205 -18.40 -9.56 8.14
N TRP A 206 -17.51 -8.67 7.70
CA TRP A 206 -17.39 -7.31 8.23
C TRP A 206 -18.69 -6.51 8.08
N TYR A 207 -19.32 -6.55 6.92
CA TYR A 207 -20.61 -5.88 6.72
C TYR A 207 -21.69 -6.47 7.60
N ALA A 208 -21.75 -7.80 7.74
CA ALA A 208 -22.69 -8.45 8.66
C ALA A 208 -22.44 -8.00 10.11
N PHE A 209 -21.18 -7.97 10.55
CA PHE A 209 -20.78 -7.48 11.88
C PHE A 209 -21.25 -6.03 12.11
N VAL A 210 -21.00 -5.12 11.16
CA VAL A 210 -21.46 -3.73 11.26
C VAL A 210 -22.97 -3.64 11.30
N VAL A 211 -23.69 -4.37 10.45
CA VAL A 211 -25.17 -4.36 10.42
C VAL A 211 -25.74 -4.87 11.76
N ILE A 212 -25.22 -5.95 12.34
CA ILE A 212 -25.66 -6.47 13.62
C ILE A 212 -25.52 -5.41 14.73
N HIS A 213 -24.39 -4.71 14.79
CA HIS A 213 -24.17 -3.67 15.78
C HIS A 213 -25.03 -2.41 15.54
N LEU A 214 -25.31 -2.06 14.29
CA LEU A 214 -26.26 -1.00 13.96
C LEU A 214 -27.70 -1.39 14.37
N LEU A 215 -28.11 -2.63 14.13
CA LEU A 215 -29.40 -3.15 14.61
C LEU A 215 -29.50 -3.08 16.13
N HIS A 216 -28.43 -3.47 16.83
CA HIS A 216 -28.40 -3.35 18.31
C HIS A 216 -28.55 -1.91 18.77
N TRP A 217 -27.87 -0.98 18.11
CA TRP A 217 -27.94 0.45 18.44
C TRP A 217 -29.37 1.03 18.30
N ILE A 218 -30.19 0.48 17.40
CA ILE A 218 -31.61 0.84 17.25
C ILE A 218 -32.58 -0.02 18.06
N GLY A 219 -32.06 -0.84 18.99
CA GLY A 219 -32.86 -1.55 20.02
C GLY A 219 -33.07 -3.05 19.80
N TYR A 220 -32.49 -3.65 18.73
CA TYR A 220 -32.56 -5.12 18.61
C TYR A 220 -31.55 -5.79 19.55
N PRO A 221 -31.97 -6.86 20.28
CA PRO A 221 -31.06 -7.52 21.22
C PRO A 221 -29.95 -8.31 20.51
N LEU A 222 -28.68 -8.13 20.94
CA LEU A 222 -27.54 -8.89 20.41
C LEU A 222 -27.66 -10.41 20.66
N ALA A 223 -28.34 -10.81 21.71
CA ALA A 223 -28.54 -12.25 22.07
C ALA A 223 -29.05 -13.10 20.90
N GLN A 224 -29.78 -12.51 19.95
CA GLN A 224 -30.25 -13.22 18.76
C GLN A 224 -29.09 -13.57 17.79
N PHE A 225 -27.95 -12.92 17.95
CA PHE A 225 -26.77 -13.06 17.08
C PHE A 225 -25.57 -13.67 17.82
N ASP A 226 -25.69 -14.05 19.10
CA ASP A 226 -24.58 -14.49 19.95
C ASP A 226 -23.74 -15.59 19.28
N LEU A 227 -24.41 -16.63 18.76
CA LEU A 227 -23.69 -17.72 18.07
C LEU A 227 -22.90 -17.26 16.89
N LEU A 228 -23.40 -16.30 16.10
CA LEU A 228 -22.73 -15.75 14.94
C LEU A 228 -21.58 -14.83 15.37
N LEU A 229 -21.81 -13.96 16.35
CA LEU A 229 -20.81 -13.04 16.87
C LEU A 229 -19.62 -13.77 17.49
N GLN A 230 -19.87 -14.87 18.20
CA GLN A 230 -18.79 -15.70 18.76
C GLN A 230 -17.75 -16.14 17.73
N TRP A 231 -18.16 -16.39 16.48
CA TRP A 231 -17.26 -16.77 15.39
C TRP A 231 -16.70 -15.57 14.61
N ILE A 232 -17.49 -14.52 14.44
CA ILE A 232 -17.10 -13.37 13.65
C ILE A 232 -16.18 -12.43 14.43
N GLU A 233 -16.43 -12.18 15.70
CA GLU A 233 -15.69 -11.20 16.50
C GLU A 233 -14.17 -11.45 16.52
N PRO A 234 -13.67 -12.69 16.74
CA PRO A 234 -12.23 -12.96 16.65
C PRO A 234 -11.63 -12.61 15.28
N LEU A 235 -12.35 -12.91 14.19
CA LEU A 235 -11.91 -12.55 12.84
C LEU A 235 -11.88 -11.02 12.64
N MET A 236 -12.87 -10.31 13.20
CA MET A 236 -12.90 -8.85 13.13
C MET A 236 -11.74 -8.24 13.91
N VAL A 237 -11.53 -8.68 15.15
CA VAL A 237 -10.49 -8.14 16.03
C VAL A 237 -9.08 -8.46 15.53
N LEU A 238 -8.86 -9.68 15.07
CA LEU A 238 -7.49 -10.14 14.73
C LEU A 238 -7.10 -9.94 13.28
N LEU A 239 -8.07 -9.90 12.35
CA LEU A 239 -7.76 -9.85 10.92
C LEU A 239 -8.37 -8.65 10.19
N VAL A 240 -9.65 -8.32 10.44
CA VAL A 240 -10.33 -7.35 9.58
C VAL A 240 -10.08 -5.92 10.04
N ILE A 241 -10.47 -5.55 11.26
CA ILE A 241 -10.36 -4.16 11.75
C ILE A 241 -8.92 -3.64 11.73
N PRO A 242 -7.89 -4.40 12.18
CA PRO A 242 -6.51 -3.95 12.08
C PRO A 242 -6.08 -3.66 10.64
N ASN A 243 -6.49 -4.53 9.71
CA ASN A 243 -6.16 -4.36 8.30
C ASN A 243 -6.94 -3.23 7.62
N LEU A 244 -8.17 -2.91 8.05
CA LEU A 244 -8.89 -1.71 7.59
C LEU A 244 -8.16 -0.42 8.02
N ILE A 245 -7.69 -0.36 9.28
CA ILE A 245 -6.90 0.78 9.79
C ILE A 245 -5.62 0.94 8.98
N ARG A 246 -4.84 -0.15 8.84
CA ARG A 246 -3.61 -0.16 8.06
C ARG A 246 -3.87 0.26 6.59
N GLN A 247 -4.90 -0.28 5.98
CA GLN A 247 -5.23 -0.04 4.58
C GLN A 247 -5.68 1.39 4.34
N PHE A 248 -6.48 1.95 5.27
CA PHE A 248 -6.82 3.37 5.23
C PHE A 248 -5.56 4.25 5.25
N ALA A 249 -4.67 4.00 6.22
CA ALA A 249 -3.45 4.77 6.38
C ALA A 249 -2.53 4.67 5.14
N LEU A 250 -2.31 3.44 4.66
CA LEU A 250 -1.49 3.18 3.49
C LEU A 250 -2.05 3.85 2.23
N HIS A 251 -3.33 3.63 1.93
CA HIS A 251 -3.93 4.15 0.70
C HIS A 251 -4.07 5.67 0.75
N PHE A 252 -4.34 6.24 1.94
CA PHE A 252 -4.33 7.69 2.10
C PHE A 252 -2.95 8.27 1.81
N VAL A 253 -1.90 7.73 2.43
CA VAL A 253 -0.53 8.20 2.25
C VAL A 253 -0.08 7.96 0.80
N SER A 254 -0.21 6.74 0.27
CA SER A 254 0.24 6.37 -1.06
C SER A 254 -0.44 7.20 -2.14
N SER A 255 -1.78 7.34 -2.11
CA SER A 255 -2.50 8.13 -3.09
C SER A 255 -2.17 9.64 -3.05
N ASN A 256 -1.48 10.12 -2.01
CA ASN A 256 -1.06 11.52 -1.90
C ASN A 256 0.44 11.73 -2.12
N MET A 257 1.18 10.65 -2.30
CA MET A 257 2.60 10.71 -2.66
C MET A 257 2.82 10.77 -4.18
N HIS A 258 1.83 10.35 -4.97
CA HIS A 258 1.91 10.33 -6.42
C HIS A 258 1.06 11.44 -7.02
N TYR A 259 1.61 12.09 -8.02
CA TYR A 259 0.86 13.00 -8.87
C TYR A 259 0.20 12.23 -10.01
N MET A 260 -0.96 12.70 -10.50
CA MET A 260 -1.79 11.95 -11.43
C MET A 260 -2.29 12.83 -12.59
N GLY A 261 -2.00 12.39 -13.82
CA GLY A 261 -2.69 12.84 -15.02
C GLY A 261 -2.18 14.13 -15.68
N ASP A 262 -1.25 14.85 -15.06
CA ASP A 262 -0.61 16.05 -15.63
C ASP A 262 0.92 16.03 -15.48
N VAL A 263 1.48 14.85 -15.30
CA VAL A 263 2.92 14.61 -15.26
C VAL A 263 3.44 14.14 -16.61
N GLU A 264 4.69 14.40 -16.89
CA GLU A 264 5.35 13.92 -18.11
C GLU A 264 5.70 12.43 -17.97
N ALA A 265 5.38 11.63 -18.98
CA ALA A 265 5.66 10.19 -18.95
C ALA A 265 7.13 9.88 -18.71
N GLY A 266 7.42 9.00 -17.74
CA GLY A 266 8.78 8.62 -17.34
C GLY A 266 9.54 9.66 -16.52
N ASN A 267 8.93 10.81 -16.19
CA ASN A 267 9.57 11.85 -15.37
C ASN A 267 9.29 11.60 -13.87
N VAL A 268 10.11 10.74 -13.25
CA VAL A 268 9.98 10.36 -11.86
C VAL A 268 10.01 11.58 -10.91
N ILE A 269 10.71 12.66 -11.28
CA ILE A 269 10.76 13.90 -10.48
C ILE A 269 9.37 14.55 -10.35
N GLN A 270 8.54 14.44 -11.41
CA GLN A 270 7.17 14.94 -11.38
C GLN A 270 6.15 13.92 -10.84
N GLN A 271 6.50 12.63 -10.80
CA GLN A 271 5.56 11.57 -10.47
C GLN A 271 5.35 11.40 -8.97
N VAL A 272 6.37 11.72 -8.16
CA VAL A 272 6.37 11.42 -6.72
C VAL A 272 6.72 12.62 -5.86
N GLN A 273 6.32 12.56 -4.60
CA GLN A 273 6.78 13.46 -3.53
C GLN A 273 7.11 12.67 -2.27
N VAL A 274 7.93 13.24 -1.39
CA VAL A 274 8.05 12.78 0.01
C VAL A 274 6.85 13.33 0.78
N PHE A 275 6.05 12.46 1.40
CA PHE A 275 4.80 12.86 2.05
C PHE A 275 4.79 12.44 3.53
N THR A 276 5.29 13.34 4.38
CA THR A 276 5.36 13.15 5.84
C THR A 276 4.96 14.43 6.59
N PRO A 277 3.85 15.10 6.23
CA PRO A 277 3.43 16.28 6.99
C PRO A 277 3.12 15.86 8.43
N TRP A 278 3.45 16.72 9.40
CA TRP A 278 3.39 16.41 10.83
C TRP A 278 2.04 15.82 11.28
N TRP A 279 0.93 16.31 10.74
CA TRP A 279 -0.42 15.81 11.04
C TRP A 279 -0.68 14.39 10.52
N SER A 280 0.10 13.89 9.57
CA SER A 280 -0.01 12.52 9.03
C SER A 280 0.77 11.49 9.85
N ILE A 281 1.55 11.91 10.87
CA ILE A 281 2.35 10.99 11.69
C ILE A 281 1.54 9.81 12.22
N PRO A 282 0.30 9.98 12.76
CA PRO A 282 -0.50 8.84 13.18
C PRO A 282 -0.78 7.82 12.05
N LEU A 283 -0.99 8.30 10.83
CA LEU A 283 -1.17 7.42 9.66
C LEU A 283 0.16 6.76 9.25
N GLN A 284 1.28 7.48 9.36
CA GLN A 284 2.60 6.93 9.02
C GLN A 284 2.96 5.70 9.87
N TRP A 285 2.52 5.63 11.12
CA TRP A 285 2.70 4.45 11.97
C TRP A 285 2.02 3.20 11.38
N PHE A 286 0.84 3.37 10.77
CA PHE A 286 0.07 2.25 10.20
C PHE A 286 0.39 1.95 8.73
N CYS A 287 1.36 2.64 8.13
CA CYS A 287 1.98 2.29 6.85
C CYS A 287 3.51 2.22 6.95
N PHE A 288 4.05 2.02 8.14
CA PHE A 288 5.47 1.89 8.45
C PHE A 288 6.33 2.98 7.80
N PHE A 289 5.89 4.24 7.95
CA PHE A 289 6.55 5.41 7.36
C PHE A 289 6.78 5.31 5.83
N PHE A 290 5.86 4.65 5.14
CA PHE A 290 5.88 4.50 3.68
C PHE A 290 6.01 5.85 2.96
N GLY A 291 5.33 6.89 3.45
CA GLY A 291 5.42 8.24 2.92
C GLY A 291 6.81 8.86 2.93
N ALA A 292 7.69 8.37 3.80
CA ALA A 292 9.07 8.83 3.92
C ALA A 292 10.03 8.16 2.93
N THR A 293 9.73 6.96 2.47
CA THR A 293 10.70 6.10 1.77
C THR A 293 10.28 5.73 0.36
N HIS A 294 8.99 5.78 0.04
CA HIS A 294 8.50 5.31 -1.25
C HIS A 294 8.97 6.18 -2.44
N ALA A 295 9.07 7.49 -2.26
CA ALA A 295 9.65 8.35 -3.30
C ALA A 295 11.09 7.92 -3.64
N ILE A 296 11.90 7.53 -2.64
CA ILE A 296 13.25 7.01 -2.83
C ILE A 296 13.21 5.70 -3.64
N HIS A 297 12.23 4.83 -3.33
CA HIS A 297 12.04 3.57 -4.01
C HIS A 297 11.78 3.72 -5.51
N HIS A 298 11.09 4.76 -5.95
CA HIS A 298 10.88 5.03 -7.38
C HIS A 298 12.18 5.32 -8.16
N PHE A 299 13.23 5.79 -7.49
CA PHE A 299 14.56 5.97 -8.09
C PHE A 299 15.43 4.72 -7.97
N VAL A 300 15.35 3.99 -6.84
CA VAL A 300 16.17 2.81 -6.57
C VAL A 300 15.30 1.69 -6.00
N VAL A 301 14.74 0.88 -6.90
CA VAL A 301 13.75 -0.16 -6.56
C VAL A 301 14.33 -1.41 -5.89
N ASN A 302 15.64 -1.65 -6.02
CA ASN A 302 16.28 -2.90 -5.62
C ASN A 302 16.82 -2.91 -4.19
N GLU A 303 16.41 -1.96 -3.35
CA GLU A 303 16.84 -1.89 -1.96
C GLU A 303 15.70 -2.24 -1.00
N PRO A 304 15.95 -3.09 0.01
CA PRO A 304 14.90 -3.52 0.93
C PRO A 304 14.42 -2.39 1.82
N PHE A 305 13.17 -2.45 2.25
CA PHE A 305 12.49 -1.38 2.98
C PHE A 305 13.23 -0.97 4.27
N TYR A 306 13.80 -1.93 5.02
CA TYR A 306 14.54 -1.61 6.23
C TYR A 306 15.79 -0.77 5.96
N LEU A 307 16.46 -1.00 4.84
CA LEU A 307 17.62 -0.22 4.44
C LEU A 307 17.19 1.19 3.98
N ARG A 308 16.09 1.28 3.23
CA ARG A 308 15.47 2.58 2.89
C ARG A 308 15.12 3.39 4.14
N GLN A 309 14.60 2.75 5.19
CA GLN A 309 14.29 3.41 6.47
C GLN A 309 15.56 3.89 7.20
N LEU A 310 16.61 3.08 7.24
CA LEU A 310 17.86 3.41 7.92
C LEU A 310 18.63 4.56 7.25
N THR A 311 18.53 4.68 5.93
CA THR A 311 19.25 5.70 5.15
C THR A 311 18.35 6.86 4.71
N ARG A 312 17.07 6.87 5.12
CA ARG A 312 16.03 7.76 4.59
C ARG A 312 16.42 9.23 4.60
N LYS A 313 17.09 9.73 5.66
CA LYS A 313 17.41 11.14 5.77
C LYS A 313 18.36 11.57 4.65
N ALA A 314 19.49 10.89 4.51
CA ALA A 314 20.48 11.22 3.49
C ALA A 314 19.88 11.08 2.06
N ALA A 315 19.06 10.05 1.82
CA ALA A 315 18.42 9.89 0.53
C ALA A 315 17.35 10.97 0.25
N GLN A 316 16.59 11.40 1.26
CA GLN A 316 15.63 12.51 1.12
C GLN A 316 16.33 13.83 0.83
N ASP A 317 17.47 14.11 1.48
CA ASP A 317 18.25 15.32 1.22
C ASP A 317 18.65 15.40 -0.27
N VAL A 318 19.15 14.29 -0.85
CA VAL A 318 19.42 14.19 -2.29
C VAL A 318 18.17 14.46 -3.13
N LEU A 319 17.02 13.87 -2.79
CA LEU A 319 15.78 14.08 -3.53
C LEU A 319 15.35 15.55 -3.52
N ILE A 320 15.40 16.20 -2.35
CA ILE A 320 14.98 17.59 -2.17
C ILE A 320 15.92 18.55 -2.91
N GLU A 321 17.23 18.36 -2.80
CA GLU A 321 18.24 19.15 -3.52
C GLU A 321 18.07 19.07 -5.03
N ASN A 322 17.54 17.94 -5.52
CA ASN A 322 17.22 17.72 -6.93
C ASN A 322 15.78 18.06 -7.32
N GLY A 323 15.03 18.79 -6.46
CA GLY A 323 13.74 19.37 -6.80
C GLY A 323 12.53 18.45 -6.66
N ILE A 324 12.67 17.26 -6.05
CA ILE A 324 11.51 16.45 -5.66
C ILE A 324 10.75 17.17 -4.55
N ARG A 325 9.44 17.29 -4.71
CA ARG A 325 8.60 17.99 -3.75
C ARG A 325 8.52 17.24 -2.43
N MET A 326 8.39 18.02 -1.35
CA MET A 326 8.16 17.49 -0.02
C MET A 326 6.90 18.13 0.58
N ASN A 327 5.99 17.29 1.08
CA ASN A 327 4.80 17.71 1.80
C ASN A 327 3.91 18.69 1.03
N ASP A 328 3.73 18.46 -0.28
CA ASP A 328 2.80 19.24 -1.09
C ASP A 328 1.34 18.85 -0.79
N VAL A 329 0.87 19.30 0.38
CA VAL A 329 -0.51 19.05 0.83
C VAL A 329 -1.59 19.76 -0.03
N LYS A 330 -1.18 20.74 -0.85
CA LYS A 330 -2.11 21.42 -1.75
C LYS A 330 -2.63 20.47 -2.83
N SER A 331 -1.79 19.51 -3.27
CA SER A 331 -2.18 18.50 -4.26
C SER A 331 -3.45 17.72 -3.89
N LEU A 332 -3.71 17.51 -2.58
CA LEU A 332 -4.93 16.85 -2.06
C LEU A 332 -6.23 17.50 -2.57
N ARG A 333 -6.26 18.84 -2.65
CA ARG A 333 -7.44 19.59 -3.09
C ARG A 333 -7.62 19.55 -4.61
N PHE A 334 -6.55 19.29 -5.36
CA PHE A 334 -6.50 19.34 -6.82
C PHE A 334 -6.39 17.95 -7.44
N SER A 335 -6.96 16.92 -6.83
CA SER A 335 -6.98 15.56 -7.36
C SER A 335 -5.56 15.01 -7.65
N ASN A 336 -4.62 15.35 -6.78
CA ASN A 336 -3.20 14.98 -6.90
C ASN A 336 -2.51 15.47 -8.19
N ARG A 337 -2.94 16.64 -8.73
CA ARG A 337 -2.29 17.23 -9.89
C ARG A 337 -0.94 17.84 -9.52
N TYR A 338 0.05 17.64 -10.39
CA TYR A 338 1.38 18.24 -10.24
C TYR A 338 1.34 19.76 -10.47
N HIS A 339 0.63 20.21 -11.52
CA HIS A 339 0.50 21.61 -11.88
C HIS A 339 -0.74 22.28 -11.26
N HIS A 340 -1.05 21.95 -9.99
CA HIS A 340 -2.24 22.47 -9.30
C HIS A 340 -2.30 23.99 -9.11
N THR A 341 -1.22 24.71 -9.44
CA THR A 341 -1.19 26.20 -9.41
C THR A 341 -1.68 26.85 -10.71
N LYS A 342 -1.88 26.07 -11.79
CA LYS A 342 -2.49 26.57 -13.01
C LYS A 342 -4.00 26.35 -12.92
N ASN A 343 -4.75 27.46 -12.93
CA ASN A 343 -6.22 27.55 -12.84
C ASN A 343 -6.93 26.40 -13.60
N TYR A 344 -7.71 25.61 -12.87
CA TYR A 344 -8.77 24.77 -13.40
C TYR A 344 -10.13 25.27 -12.89
#